data_8601a3007dfe8ba0c3388c8975ed53fb
#
_entry.id   8601a3007dfe8ba0c3388c8975ed53fb
#
_cell.length_a   1.000
_cell.length_b   1.000
_cell.length_c   1.000
_cell.angle_alpha   90.00
_cell.angle_beta   90.00
_cell.angle_gamma   90.00
#
_symmetry.space_group_name_H-M   'P 1'
#
loop_
_entity.id
_entity.type
_entity.pdbx_description
1 polymer ?
#
loop_
_entity_poly.entity_id
_entity_poly.type
_entity_poly.pdbx_seq_one_letter_code
_entity_poly.pdbx_strand_id
1 'polypeptide(L)'
;YVNRFPVKKHDHVLIPAGTVHGSGAGTMVLEISATPYIFTFKLWDWGRVDLDGKPRPIHLDHGVKNIQWDRDTAFCQEHLLHQEEVVCQGPEGSVTRTGLAEREFIDTFRLATASALEVPRDGSVHVLNLVEGEEARITSPTGSFQPFTVHYAQTFILPEGAGDYRVESPQGAPIRVILARVRG
;
A
#
# COMPACT_ATOMS: atom_id res chain seq x y z
N TYR A 1 -13.00 -22.95 -7.17
CA TYR A 1 -11.62 -23.10 -6.66
C TYR A 1 -10.95 -21.77 -6.33
N VAL A 2 -11.57 -20.62 -6.62
CA VAL A 2 -11.06 -19.29 -6.25
C VAL A 2 -12.05 -18.61 -5.33
N ASN A 3 -11.58 -18.18 -4.16
CA ASN A 3 -12.38 -17.42 -3.21
C ASN A 3 -12.70 -16.04 -3.78
N ARG A 4 -13.86 -15.49 -3.36
CA ARG A 4 -14.22 -14.12 -3.64
C ARG A 4 -14.57 -13.44 -2.33
N PHE A 5 -13.81 -12.39 -2.01
CA PHE A 5 -14.05 -11.58 -0.83
C PHE A 5 -14.56 -10.20 -1.28
N PRO A 6 -15.75 -9.77 -0.83
CA PRO A 6 -16.20 -8.41 -1.08
C PRO A 6 -15.28 -7.44 -0.35
N VAL A 7 -14.93 -6.35 -1.03
CA VAL A 7 -14.05 -5.33 -0.47
C VAL A 7 -14.72 -3.96 -0.52
N LYS A 8 -14.37 -3.11 0.42
CA LYS A 8 -14.77 -1.71 0.50
C LYS A 8 -13.53 -0.83 0.54
N LYS A 9 -13.74 0.48 0.43
CA LYS A 9 -12.68 1.47 0.50
C LYS A 9 -11.81 1.29 1.76
N HIS A 10 -10.50 1.28 1.57
CA HIS A 10 -9.47 1.12 2.59
C HIS A 10 -9.32 -0.28 3.20
N ASP A 11 -10.00 -1.27 2.69
CA ASP A 11 -9.67 -2.65 3.07
C ASP A 11 -8.23 -2.95 2.68
N HIS A 12 -7.55 -3.69 3.54
CA HIS A 12 -6.16 -4.10 3.36
C HIS A 12 -6.09 -5.62 3.20
N VAL A 13 -5.25 -6.07 2.28
CA VAL A 13 -4.99 -7.48 2.03
C VAL A 13 -3.49 -7.71 1.95
N LEU A 14 -2.96 -8.58 2.81
CA LEU A 14 -1.60 -9.09 2.69
C LEU A 14 -1.54 -10.14 1.58
N ILE A 15 -0.51 -10.06 0.74
CA ILE A 15 -0.32 -11.02 -0.35
C ILE A 15 1.12 -11.55 -0.31
N PRO A 16 1.42 -12.51 0.60
CA PRO A 16 2.73 -13.14 0.63
C PRO A 16 2.99 -13.93 -0.65
N ALA A 17 4.27 -14.05 -1.02
CA ALA A 17 4.68 -14.82 -2.20
C ALA A 17 4.04 -16.21 -2.25
N GLY A 18 3.58 -16.65 -3.41
CA GLY A 18 2.88 -17.91 -3.62
C GLY A 18 1.36 -17.87 -3.35
N THR A 19 0.79 -16.70 -3.06
CA THR A 19 -0.66 -16.52 -2.93
C THR A 19 -1.26 -16.15 -4.28
N VAL A 20 -2.14 -16.98 -4.81
CA VAL A 20 -2.89 -16.67 -6.04
C VAL A 20 -3.92 -15.60 -5.73
N HIS A 21 -3.86 -14.51 -6.46
CA HIS A 21 -4.73 -13.36 -6.22
C HIS A 21 -5.06 -12.59 -7.49
N GLY A 22 -6.08 -11.77 -7.41
CA GLY A 22 -6.50 -10.84 -8.45
C GLY A 22 -7.60 -9.93 -7.95
N SER A 23 -7.75 -8.76 -8.56
CA SER A 23 -8.83 -7.83 -8.27
C SER A 23 -10.01 -8.02 -9.21
N GLY A 24 -11.22 -7.89 -8.69
CA GLY A 24 -12.46 -7.93 -9.48
C GLY A 24 -12.77 -6.60 -10.17
N ALA A 25 -13.77 -6.63 -11.05
CA ALA A 25 -14.25 -5.43 -11.73
C ALA A 25 -14.75 -4.37 -10.72
N GLY A 26 -14.49 -3.10 -11.01
CA GLY A 26 -14.89 -1.97 -10.16
C GLY A 26 -14.00 -1.74 -8.93
N THR A 27 -12.91 -2.48 -8.79
CA THR A 27 -11.95 -2.33 -7.69
C THR A 27 -10.75 -1.51 -8.15
N MET A 28 -10.46 -0.41 -7.45
CA MET A 28 -9.22 0.34 -7.57
C MET A 28 -8.26 -0.11 -6.46
N VAL A 29 -7.06 -0.48 -6.81
CA VAL A 29 -6.07 -1.06 -5.91
C VAL A 29 -4.80 -0.23 -5.91
N LEU A 30 -4.28 0.09 -4.73
CA LEU A 30 -2.90 0.51 -4.55
C LEU A 30 -2.09 -0.70 -4.11
N GLU A 31 -1.15 -1.13 -4.93
CA GLU A 31 -0.20 -2.19 -4.63
C GLU A 31 1.13 -1.58 -4.18
N ILE A 32 1.60 -1.97 -3.00
CA ILE A 32 2.95 -1.71 -2.53
C ILE A 32 3.64 -3.05 -2.42
N SER A 33 4.64 -3.26 -3.27
CA SER A 33 5.24 -4.57 -3.46
C SER A 33 6.74 -4.56 -3.17
N ALA A 34 7.20 -5.56 -2.43
CA ALA A 34 8.61 -5.86 -2.22
C ALA A 34 9.18 -6.79 -3.30
N THR A 35 8.51 -6.91 -4.42
CA THR A 35 8.84 -7.84 -5.49
C THR A 35 10.02 -7.32 -6.32
N PRO A 36 11.12 -8.08 -6.47
CA PRO A 36 12.15 -7.76 -7.44
C PRO A 36 11.55 -7.73 -8.86
N TYR A 37 12.21 -7.01 -9.78
CA TYR A 37 11.78 -6.87 -11.15
C TYR A 37 11.40 -8.22 -11.80
N ILE A 38 10.18 -8.32 -12.33
CA ILE A 38 9.61 -9.48 -13.07
C ILE A 38 9.42 -10.76 -12.22
N PHE A 39 9.33 -10.70 -10.91
CA PHE A 39 9.03 -11.88 -10.09
C PHE A 39 7.53 -12.12 -9.86
N THR A 40 6.72 -11.84 -10.88
CA THR A 40 5.28 -12.16 -10.87
C THR A 40 4.96 -13.18 -11.94
N PHE A 41 4.42 -14.33 -11.53
CA PHE A 41 3.91 -15.34 -12.46
C PHE A 41 2.45 -15.07 -12.77
N LYS A 42 2.15 -14.77 -14.03
CA LYS A 42 0.77 -14.63 -14.50
C LYS A 42 0.18 -16.00 -14.78
N LEU A 43 -0.85 -16.36 -14.03
CA LEU A 43 -1.60 -17.60 -14.24
C LEU A 43 -2.72 -17.37 -15.26
N TRP A 44 -3.20 -16.15 -15.40
CA TRP A 44 -4.19 -15.73 -16.37
C TRP A 44 -4.07 -14.24 -16.66
N ASP A 45 -4.34 -13.79 -17.88
CA ASP A 45 -4.21 -12.39 -18.28
C ASP A 45 -5.38 -11.87 -19.13
N TRP A 46 -6.61 -12.34 -18.87
CA TRP A 46 -7.84 -11.82 -19.49
C TRP A 46 -7.87 -11.88 -21.03
N GLY A 47 -7.05 -12.70 -21.65
CA GLY A 47 -6.89 -12.70 -23.11
C GLY A 47 -6.29 -11.43 -23.68
N ARG A 48 -5.59 -10.62 -22.86
CA ARG A 48 -4.93 -9.40 -23.31
C ARG A 48 -3.84 -9.71 -24.31
N VAL A 49 -3.70 -8.79 -25.29
CA VAL A 49 -2.64 -8.83 -26.28
C VAL A 49 -1.58 -7.76 -25.99
N ASP A 50 -0.38 -7.97 -26.51
CA ASP A 50 0.71 -7.00 -26.54
C ASP A 50 0.51 -5.95 -27.65
N LEU A 51 1.49 -5.08 -27.84
CA LEU A 51 1.47 -4.05 -28.87
C LEU A 51 1.46 -4.61 -30.30
N ASP A 52 1.92 -5.85 -30.48
CA ASP A 52 1.93 -6.54 -31.76
C ASP A 52 0.66 -7.38 -32.00
N GLY A 53 -0.32 -7.29 -31.10
CA GLY A 53 -1.57 -8.03 -31.16
C GLY A 53 -1.45 -9.51 -30.79
N LYS A 54 -0.33 -9.95 -30.23
CA LYS A 54 -0.12 -11.33 -29.78
C LYS A 54 -0.59 -11.51 -28.34
N PRO A 55 -1.13 -12.70 -27.98
CA PRO A 55 -1.48 -12.99 -26.60
C PRO A 55 -0.26 -12.79 -25.68
N ARG A 56 -0.45 -12.09 -24.56
CA ARG A 56 0.61 -11.91 -23.56
C ARG A 56 0.93 -13.25 -22.92
N PRO A 57 2.22 -13.50 -22.60
CA PRO A 57 2.62 -14.79 -22.01
C PRO A 57 2.00 -15.01 -20.64
N ILE A 58 1.60 -16.24 -20.36
CA ILE A 58 1.22 -16.74 -19.03
C ILE A 58 2.26 -17.77 -18.59
N HIS A 59 2.42 -17.94 -17.28
CA HIS A 59 3.54 -18.67 -16.70
C HIS A 59 3.06 -19.88 -15.87
N LEU A 60 2.22 -20.74 -16.46
CA LEU A 60 1.57 -21.84 -15.74
C LEU A 60 2.58 -22.80 -15.11
N ASP A 61 3.58 -23.24 -15.87
CA ASP A 61 4.55 -24.25 -15.41
C ASP A 61 5.40 -23.76 -14.23
N HIS A 62 5.75 -22.48 -14.22
CA HIS A 62 6.48 -21.86 -13.10
C HIS A 62 5.55 -21.49 -11.96
N GLY A 63 4.39 -20.91 -12.27
CA GLY A 63 3.43 -20.45 -11.28
C GLY A 63 2.93 -21.58 -10.41
N VAL A 64 2.50 -22.71 -11.00
CA VAL A 64 1.98 -23.87 -10.26
C VAL A 64 2.99 -24.43 -9.24
N LYS A 65 4.28 -24.38 -9.55
CA LYS A 65 5.34 -24.84 -8.66
C LYS A 65 5.57 -23.91 -7.46
N ASN A 66 5.09 -22.67 -7.53
CA ASN A 66 5.29 -21.65 -6.51
C ASN A 66 4.02 -21.37 -5.69
N ILE A 67 2.87 -21.95 -6.05
CA ILE A 67 1.64 -21.80 -5.28
C ILE A 67 1.77 -22.48 -3.92
N GLN A 68 1.39 -21.75 -2.88
CA GLN A 68 1.21 -22.29 -1.53
C GLN A 68 -0.22 -22.83 -1.44
N TRP A 69 -0.38 -24.14 -1.56
CA TRP A 69 -1.68 -24.81 -1.68
C TRP A 69 -2.46 -24.90 -0.37
N ASP A 70 -1.80 -24.63 0.75
CA ASP A 70 -2.38 -24.58 2.09
C ASP A 70 -3.13 -23.28 2.40
N ARG A 71 -3.06 -22.29 1.50
CA ARG A 71 -3.74 -21.01 1.66
C ARG A 71 -5.19 -21.08 1.20
N ASP A 72 -5.97 -21.82 1.95
CA ASP A 72 -7.40 -21.97 1.74
C ASP A 72 -8.22 -20.76 2.20
N THR A 73 -9.54 -20.87 2.21
CA THR A 73 -10.46 -19.80 2.64
C THR A 73 -10.22 -19.37 4.08
N ALA A 74 -10.05 -20.34 4.98
CA ALA A 74 -9.85 -20.10 6.41
C ALA A 74 -8.52 -19.36 6.64
N PHE A 75 -7.45 -19.84 6.02
CA PHE A 75 -6.15 -19.16 6.07
C PHE A 75 -6.24 -17.71 5.56
N CYS A 76 -6.92 -17.48 4.44
CA CYS A 76 -7.07 -16.12 3.89
C CYS A 76 -7.81 -15.19 4.86
N GLN A 77 -8.88 -15.67 5.47
CA GLN A 77 -9.67 -14.88 6.43
C GLN A 77 -8.90 -14.57 7.72
N GLU A 78 -8.14 -15.53 8.21
CA GLU A 78 -7.41 -15.40 9.48
C GLU A 78 -6.10 -14.61 9.33
N HIS A 79 -5.38 -14.77 8.20
CA HIS A 79 -4.00 -14.29 8.08
C HIS A 79 -3.77 -13.24 7.00
N LEU A 80 -4.67 -13.06 6.05
CA LEU A 80 -4.43 -12.16 4.91
C LEU A 80 -5.34 -10.94 4.89
N LEU A 81 -6.59 -11.08 5.32
CA LEU A 81 -7.57 -10.01 5.29
C LEU A 81 -7.50 -9.18 6.59
N HIS A 82 -7.52 -7.86 6.45
CA HIS A 82 -7.62 -6.92 7.57
C HIS A 82 -6.53 -7.09 8.64
N GLN A 83 -5.35 -7.51 8.24
CA GLN A 83 -4.21 -7.62 9.14
C GLN A 83 -3.63 -6.22 9.37
N GLU A 84 -4.05 -5.58 10.46
CA GLU A 84 -3.70 -4.19 10.79
C GLU A 84 -3.42 -4.06 12.29
N GLU A 85 -2.43 -3.20 12.62
CA GLU A 85 -2.07 -2.86 13.99
C GLU A 85 -2.18 -1.35 14.20
N VAL A 86 -2.97 -0.91 15.17
CA VAL A 86 -3.06 0.51 15.54
C VAL A 86 -1.80 0.89 16.32
N VAL A 87 -0.95 1.73 15.72
CA VAL A 87 0.30 2.23 16.34
C VAL A 87 -0.01 3.38 17.28
N CYS A 88 -0.82 4.33 16.83
CA CYS A 88 -1.31 5.41 17.68
C CYS A 88 -2.69 5.89 17.20
N GLN A 89 -3.46 6.42 18.15
CA GLN A 89 -4.76 7.04 17.89
C GLN A 89 -5.00 8.17 18.88
N GLY A 90 -5.39 9.33 18.40
CA GLY A 90 -5.63 10.52 19.19
C GLY A 90 -6.49 11.55 18.48
N PRO A 91 -6.67 12.75 19.09
CA PRO A 91 -7.49 13.82 18.52
C PRO A 91 -7.00 14.31 17.16
N GLU A 92 -5.69 14.22 16.90
CA GLU A 92 -5.08 14.68 15.67
C GLU A 92 -5.21 13.67 14.53
N GLY A 93 -5.45 12.40 14.84
CA GLY A 93 -5.58 11.34 13.85
C GLY A 93 -5.12 9.98 14.35
N SER A 94 -4.83 9.09 13.42
CA SER A 94 -4.35 7.74 13.71
C SER A 94 -3.24 7.31 12.75
N VAL A 95 -2.39 6.44 13.26
CA VAL A 95 -1.39 5.70 12.48
C VAL A 95 -1.67 4.21 12.66
N THR A 96 -1.93 3.53 11.57
CA THR A 96 -2.19 2.09 11.54
C THR A 96 -1.11 1.42 10.69
N ARG A 97 -0.42 0.44 11.24
CA ARG A 97 0.54 -0.38 10.52
C ARG A 97 -0.21 -1.45 9.75
N THR A 98 0.07 -1.55 8.44
CA THR A 98 -0.53 -2.53 7.53
C THR A 98 0.50 -3.50 6.98
N GLY A 99 1.78 -3.16 7.00
CA GLY A 99 2.89 -4.00 6.57
C GLY A 99 3.33 -5.02 7.61
N LEU A 100 2.46 -5.97 7.98
CA LEU A 100 2.72 -6.93 9.06
C LEU A 100 3.48 -8.20 8.61
N ALA A 101 3.81 -8.35 7.33
CA ALA A 101 4.57 -9.48 6.84
C ALA A 101 6.06 -9.33 7.21
N GLU A 102 6.53 -10.03 8.24
CA GLU A 102 7.88 -9.90 8.78
C GLU A 102 9.00 -10.19 7.77
N ARG A 103 8.73 -11.04 6.78
CA ARG A 103 9.70 -11.40 5.74
C ARG A 103 9.88 -10.33 4.67
N GLU A 104 9.00 -9.33 4.65
CA GLU A 104 9.07 -8.23 3.70
C GLU A 104 9.99 -7.12 4.22
N PHE A 105 10.85 -6.61 3.37
CA PHE A 105 11.74 -5.50 3.73
C PHE A 105 11.02 -4.12 3.68
N ILE A 106 9.77 -4.09 3.25
CA ILE A 106 8.92 -2.90 3.26
C ILE A 106 8.02 -2.94 4.49
N ASP A 107 7.92 -1.80 5.15
CA ASP A 107 6.94 -1.55 6.20
C ASP A 107 5.94 -0.51 5.70
N THR A 108 4.65 -0.72 5.91
CA THR A 108 3.59 0.16 5.41
C THR A 108 2.66 0.60 6.52
N PHE A 109 2.23 1.86 6.43
CA PHE A 109 1.35 2.49 7.40
C PHE A 109 0.24 3.26 6.70
N ARG A 110 -0.91 3.34 7.35
CA ARG A 110 -1.99 4.24 6.99
C ARG A 110 -2.03 5.38 7.99
N LEU A 111 -1.84 6.58 7.51
CA LEU A 111 -1.98 7.83 8.25
C LEU A 111 -3.37 8.38 7.97
N ALA A 112 -4.14 8.72 9.00
CA ALA A 112 -5.48 9.28 8.85
C ALA A 112 -5.64 10.49 9.75
N THR A 113 -6.03 11.64 9.20
CA THR A 113 -6.26 12.88 9.96
C THR A 113 -7.31 13.76 9.28
N ALA A 114 -7.93 14.64 10.05
CA ALA A 114 -8.75 15.74 9.56
C ALA A 114 -8.16 17.11 9.95
N SER A 115 -6.97 17.11 10.57
CA SER A 115 -6.24 18.32 10.96
C SER A 115 -4.79 18.22 10.52
N ALA A 116 -3.89 17.86 11.40
CA ALA A 116 -2.47 17.65 11.11
C ALA A 116 -1.93 16.46 11.92
N LEU A 117 -1.10 15.65 11.28
CA LEU A 117 -0.42 14.53 11.92
C LEU A 117 1.09 14.68 11.75
N GLU A 118 1.82 14.66 12.85
CA GLU A 118 3.28 14.65 12.82
C GLU A 118 3.79 13.24 12.49
N VAL A 119 4.75 13.17 11.60
CA VAL A 119 5.39 11.93 11.19
C VAL A 119 6.89 12.05 11.44
N PRO A 120 7.39 11.39 12.48
CA PRO A 120 8.81 11.41 12.79
C PRO A 120 9.61 10.61 11.76
N ARG A 121 10.85 11.00 11.56
CA ARG A 121 11.81 10.26 10.74
C ARG A 121 12.41 9.10 11.54
N ASP A 122 12.85 8.11 10.82
CA ASP A 122 13.28 6.83 11.38
C ASP A 122 14.51 6.23 10.68
N GLY A 123 15.25 7.06 9.95
CA GLY A 123 16.44 6.62 9.22
C GLY A 123 16.14 6.05 7.83
N SER A 124 14.91 6.18 7.34
CA SER A 124 14.49 5.63 6.05
C SER A 124 13.91 6.69 5.10
N VAL A 125 13.95 6.39 3.82
CA VAL A 125 13.15 7.13 2.82
C VAL A 125 11.67 6.78 3.02
N HIS A 126 10.81 7.79 2.99
CA HIS A 126 9.37 7.61 3.00
C HIS A 126 8.79 7.83 1.60
N VAL A 127 8.04 6.86 1.12
CA VAL A 127 7.24 6.96 -0.11
C VAL A 127 5.78 6.99 0.28
N LEU A 128 5.07 8.05 -0.12
CA LEU A 128 3.70 8.29 0.34
C LEU A 128 2.75 8.45 -0.84
N ASN A 129 1.48 8.07 -0.62
CA ASN A 129 0.42 8.23 -1.59
C ASN A 129 -0.86 8.74 -0.90
N LEU A 130 -1.45 9.82 -1.40
CA LEU A 130 -2.74 10.33 -0.90
C LEU A 130 -3.87 9.48 -1.48
N VAL A 131 -4.51 8.69 -0.62
CA VAL A 131 -5.56 7.72 -1.02
C VAL A 131 -6.97 8.15 -0.63
N GLU A 132 -7.12 9.21 0.16
CA GLU A 132 -8.40 9.84 0.50
C GLU A 132 -8.22 11.33 0.75
N GLY A 133 -9.24 12.12 0.34
CA GLY A 133 -9.19 13.58 0.33
C GLY A 133 -8.76 14.12 -1.04
N GLU A 134 -9.09 15.37 -1.30
CA GLU A 134 -8.72 16.02 -2.57
C GLU A 134 -7.24 16.43 -2.56
N GLU A 135 -6.79 16.97 -1.43
CA GLU A 135 -5.42 17.43 -1.26
C GLU A 135 -4.93 17.25 0.19
N ALA A 136 -3.63 17.16 0.33
CA ALA A 136 -2.92 17.23 1.60
C ALA A 136 -1.74 18.20 1.47
N ARG A 137 -1.46 18.94 2.53
CA ARG A 137 -0.29 19.81 2.62
C ARG A 137 0.80 19.13 3.41
N ILE A 138 2.01 19.15 2.87
CA ILE A 138 3.18 18.56 3.51
C ILE A 138 4.09 19.72 3.97
N THR A 139 4.40 19.72 5.26
CA THR A 139 5.17 20.80 5.88
C THR A 139 6.33 20.25 6.71
N SER A 140 7.38 21.05 6.86
CA SER A 140 8.50 20.74 7.76
C SER A 140 8.39 21.59 9.02
N PRO A 141 8.32 20.99 10.23
CA PRO A 141 8.36 21.75 11.48
C PRO A 141 9.64 22.57 11.66
N THR A 142 10.74 22.11 11.09
CA THR A 142 12.07 22.75 11.18
C THR A 142 12.39 23.65 9.99
N GLY A 143 11.52 23.70 8.97
CA GLY A 143 11.77 24.47 7.76
C GLY A 143 12.84 23.85 6.84
N SER A 144 13.13 22.56 6.95
CA SER A 144 14.12 21.86 6.13
C SER A 144 13.75 21.78 4.64
N PHE A 145 12.48 21.96 4.32
CA PHE A 145 11.97 22.09 2.95
C PHE A 145 10.78 23.06 2.87
N GLN A 146 10.51 23.56 1.69
CA GLN A 146 9.35 24.43 1.45
C GLN A 146 8.07 23.59 1.47
N PRO A 147 6.98 24.06 2.10
CA PRO A 147 5.70 23.39 2.06
C PRO A 147 5.21 23.15 0.63
N PHE A 148 4.60 21.98 0.39
CA PHE A 148 4.01 21.66 -0.89
C PHE A 148 2.67 20.95 -0.72
N THR A 149 1.83 20.99 -1.75
CA THR A 149 0.54 20.34 -1.79
C THR A 149 0.62 19.11 -2.68
N VAL A 150 -0.02 18.05 -2.25
CA VAL A 150 -0.23 16.82 -3.01
C VAL A 150 -1.71 16.58 -3.19
N HIS A 151 -2.11 16.01 -4.33
CA HIS A 151 -3.49 15.75 -4.66
C HIS A 151 -3.80 14.24 -4.64
N TYR A 152 -5.07 13.92 -4.65
CA TYR A 152 -5.54 12.53 -4.67
C TYR A 152 -4.80 11.67 -5.72
N ALA A 153 -4.42 10.48 -5.31
CA ALA A 153 -3.66 9.49 -6.10
C ALA A 153 -2.23 9.90 -6.49
N GLN A 154 -1.72 11.06 -6.04
CA GLN A 154 -0.32 11.40 -6.22
C GLN A 154 0.57 10.64 -5.25
N THR A 155 1.69 10.16 -5.78
CA THR A 155 2.79 9.58 -5.00
C THR A 155 3.90 10.62 -4.88
N PHE A 156 4.45 10.75 -3.69
CA PHE A 156 5.57 11.65 -3.41
C PHE A 156 6.60 10.97 -2.51
N ILE A 157 7.81 11.50 -2.52
CA ILE A 157 8.94 10.92 -1.78
C ILE A 157 9.51 11.99 -0.85
N LEU A 158 9.72 11.60 0.40
CA LEU A 158 10.48 12.39 1.37
C LEU A 158 11.79 11.64 1.67
N PRO A 159 12.94 12.15 1.22
CA PRO A 159 14.25 11.60 1.54
C PRO A 159 14.53 11.69 3.04
N GLU A 160 15.41 10.85 3.55
CA GLU A 160 15.80 10.87 4.97
C GLU A 160 16.25 12.26 5.43
N GLY A 161 17.05 12.96 4.64
CA GLY A 161 17.54 14.30 4.94
C GLY A 161 16.47 15.39 5.01
N ALA A 162 15.20 15.10 4.67
CA ALA A 162 14.11 16.07 4.83
C ALA A 162 13.73 16.31 6.30
N GLY A 163 14.10 15.40 7.22
CA GLY A 163 13.72 15.49 8.62
C GLY A 163 12.24 15.21 8.87
N ASP A 164 11.78 15.42 10.09
CA ASP A 164 10.39 15.25 10.49
C ASP A 164 9.46 16.14 9.66
N TYR A 165 8.25 15.67 9.45
CA TYR A 165 7.26 16.37 8.65
C TYR A 165 5.85 16.22 9.20
N ARG A 166 4.95 17.07 8.71
CA ARG A 166 3.51 17.01 8.98
C ARG A 166 2.75 16.72 7.71
N VAL A 167 1.71 15.91 7.87
CA VAL A 167 0.66 15.71 6.86
C VAL A 167 -0.56 16.46 7.38
N GLU A 168 -0.97 17.49 6.66
CA GLU A 168 -2.05 18.39 7.08
C GLU A 168 -3.21 18.30 6.10
N SER A 169 -4.44 18.35 6.66
CA SER A 169 -5.66 18.55 5.88
C SER A 169 -5.96 20.04 5.81
N PRO A 170 -5.79 20.70 4.66
CA PRO A 170 -5.98 22.16 4.56
C PRO A 170 -7.40 22.62 4.83
N GLN A 171 -8.38 21.74 4.59
CA GLN A 171 -9.81 22.06 4.67
C GLN A 171 -10.48 21.46 5.91
N GLY A 172 -9.73 20.78 6.76
CA GLY A 172 -10.29 20.07 7.91
C GLY A 172 -11.15 18.85 7.54
N ALA A 173 -11.13 18.43 6.27
CA ALA A 173 -11.81 17.23 5.80
C ALA A 173 -10.92 15.99 6.07
N PRO A 174 -11.50 14.80 6.30
CA PRO A 174 -10.71 13.60 6.49
C PRO A 174 -9.83 13.29 5.28
N ILE A 175 -8.55 13.07 5.51
CA ILE A 175 -7.58 12.60 4.52
C ILE A 175 -6.94 11.30 5.00
N ARG A 176 -6.48 10.48 4.04
CA ARG A 176 -5.67 9.29 4.32
C ARG A 176 -4.49 9.20 3.37
N VAL A 177 -3.35 8.91 3.95
CA VAL A 177 -2.10 8.74 3.22
C VAL A 177 -1.53 7.37 3.55
N ILE A 178 -1.15 6.61 2.54
CA ILE A 178 -0.36 5.40 2.72
C ILE A 178 1.12 5.78 2.67
N LEU A 179 1.86 5.35 3.67
CA LEU A 179 3.29 5.50 3.80
C LEU A 179 3.94 4.15 3.66
N ALA A 180 4.97 4.06 2.84
CA ALA A 180 5.87 2.93 2.73
C ALA A 180 7.29 3.37 3.06
N ARG A 181 8.01 2.52 3.80
CA ARG A 181 9.42 2.72 4.16
C ARG A 181 10.18 1.41 4.12
N VAL A 182 11.50 1.48 4.16
CA VAL A 182 12.31 0.29 4.38
C VAL A 182 12.20 -0.11 5.84
N ARG A 183 12.00 -1.39 6.10
CA ARG A 183 11.97 -1.94 7.46
C ARG A 183 13.38 -1.92 8.03
N GLY A 184 13.58 -1.30 9.18
CA GLY A 184 14.83 -1.28 9.95
C GLY A 184 14.96 -2.48 10.88
#